data_0041e8c05ff27d1d7838734bca249d03
#
_entry.id   0041e8c05ff27d1d7838734bca249d03
#
_cell.length_a   1.000
_cell.length_b   1.000
_cell.length_c   1.000
_cell.angle_alpha   90.00
_cell.angle_beta   90.00
_cell.angle_gamma   90.00
#
_symmetry.space_group_name_H-M   'P 1'
#
loop_
_entity.id
_entity.type
_entity.pdbx_description
1 polymer ?
#
loop_
_entity_poly.entity_id
_entity_poly.type
_entity_poly.pdbx_seq_one_letter_code
_entity_poly.pdbx_strand_id
1 'polypeptide(L)'
;MKILFFLIFTNFIFSGAISQTPMDSIVKGTIVVFKDPRIDMLGKKMAEYNASYIEKSSRGPLTGRGYRLMVISTSNRDLAMKVRSELLQFFPDQKQYMSYQLPNIKIKFGNFPERAEAEKARKLILDLKLVPNNIYMLTETIELKPEKKDLSNIKKEP
;
A
#
# COMPACT_ATOMS: atom_id res chain seq x y z
N MET A 1 32.87 -57.15 25.36
CA MET A 1 31.53 -56.93 24.81
C MET A 1 31.18 -55.45 24.60
N LYS A 2 31.57 -54.51 25.46
CA LYS A 2 31.24 -53.06 25.35
C LYS A 2 31.92 -52.36 24.15
N ILE A 3 33.12 -52.77 23.79
CA ILE A 3 33.89 -52.16 22.67
C ILE A 3 33.35 -52.57 21.31
N LEU A 4 32.86 -53.81 21.22
CA LEU A 4 32.27 -54.33 19.95
C LEU A 4 30.96 -53.60 19.63
N PHE A 5 30.20 -53.19 20.63
CA PHE A 5 28.94 -52.44 20.45
C PHE A 5 29.19 -51.01 19.97
N PHE A 6 30.31 -50.42 20.38
CA PHE A 6 30.69 -49.06 19.99
C PHE A 6 31.16 -49.00 18.53
N LEU A 7 31.82 -50.04 18.04
CA LEU A 7 32.27 -50.16 16.66
C LEU A 7 31.11 -50.36 15.67
N ILE A 8 30.04 -51.01 16.06
CA ILE A 8 28.83 -51.20 15.23
C ILE A 8 28.02 -49.89 15.18
N PHE A 9 28.02 -49.09 16.25
CA PHE A 9 27.29 -47.83 16.30
C PHE A 9 27.95 -46.73 15.46
N THR A 10 29.29 -46.75 15.31
CA THR A 10 30.01 -45.74 14.50
C THR A 10 29.80 -45.94 13.00
N ASN A 11 29.46 -47.15 12.55
CA ASN A 11 29.18 -47.42 11.12
C ASN A 11 27.79 -46.99 10.65
N PHE A 12 26.85 -46.70 11.59
CA PHE A 12 25.50 -46.34 11.23
C PHE A 12 25.34 -44.84 10.91
N ILE A 13 26.34 -43.98 11.25
CA ILE A 13 26.28 -42.52 11.07
C ILE A 13 26.80 -42.10 9.68
N PHE A 14 27.40 -43.01 8.91
CA PHE A 14 27.99 -42.70 7.59
C PHE A 14 27.09 -43.11 6.40
N SER A 15 25.77 -43.14 6.60
CA SER A 15 24.82 -43.31 5.48
C SER A 15 24.69 -41.94 4.79
N GLY A 16 25.48 -41.79 3.75
CA GLY A 16 25.65 -40.60 2.96
C GLY A 16 24.33 -39.98 2.48
N ALA A 17 24.21 -38.72 2.67
CA ALA A 17 23.25 -37.89 1.96
C ALA A 17 23.56 -37.97 0.44
N ILE A 18 22.79 -38.78 -0.29
CA ILE A 18 22.78 -38.74 -1.73
C ILE A 18 22.14 -37.41 -2.13
N SER A 19 23.00 -36.45 -2.40
CA SER A 19 22.60 -35.22 -3.05
C SER A 19 22.06 -35.57 -4.44
N GLN A 20 20.75 -35.50 -4.62
CA GLN A 20 20.13 -35.57 -5.93
C GLN A 20 20.51 -34.29 -6.67
N THR A 21 21.50 -34.36 -7.53
CA THR A 21 21.72 -33.35 -8.56
C THR A 21 20.51 -33.37 -9.50
N PRO A 22 19.82 -32.22 -9.70
CA PRO A 22 18.77 -32.14 -10.70
C PRO A 22 19.44 -32.44 -12.06
N MET A 23 19.08 -33.58 -12.64
CA MET A 23 19.53 -33.98 -13.96
C MET A 23 18.77 -33.07 -14.95
N ASP A 24 19.41 -31.97 -15.31
CA ASP A 24 18.95 -31.11 -16.39
C ASP A 24 19.09 -31.91 -17.69
N SER A 25 18.03 -32.60 -18.06
CA SER A 25 17.94 -33.31 -19.32
C SER A 25 17.83 -32.28 -20.43
N ILE A 26 18.99 -31.89 -20.96
CA ILE A 26 19.06 -31.10 -22.20
C ILE A 26 18.52 -31.99 -23.32
N VAL A 27 17.22 -32.02 -23.48
CA VAL A 27 16.58 -32.55 -24.66
C VAL A 27 16.93 -31.61 -25.81
N LYS A 28 17.86 -31.99 -26.67
CA LYS A 28 18.11 -31.35 -27.96
C LYS A 28 16.91 -31.58 -28.88
N GLY A 29 15.80 -30.93 -28.55
CA GLY A 29 14.63 -30.84 -29.40
C GLY A 29 14.47 -29.40 -29.84
N THR A 30 14.38 -29.17 -31.13
CA THR A 30 13.99 -27.85 -31.64
C THR A 30 12.53 -27.60 -31.26
N ILE A 31 12.30 -26.83 -30.20
CA ILE A 31 10.96 -26.39 -29.82
C ILE A 31 10.56 -25.29 -30.78
N VAL A 32 9.68 -25.61 -31.73
CA VAL A 32 9.06 -24.62 -32.60
C VAL A 32 7.90 -24.01 -31.84
N VAL A 33 8.11 -22.81 -31.28
CA VAL A 33 7.06 -22.05 -30.58
C VAL A 33 6.29 -21.23 -31.63
N PHE A 34 5.07 -21.61 -31.92
CA PHE A 34 4.16 -20.80 -32.70
C PHE A 34 3.60 -19.69 -31.79
N LYS A 35 4.19 -18.51 -31.89
CA LYS A 35 3.78 -17.34 -31.12
C LYS A 35 2.88 -16.46 -31.98
N ASP A 36 1.66 -16.18 -31.50
CA ASP A 36 0.77 -15.23 -32.15
C ASP A 36 1.43 -13.83 -32.13
N PRO A 37 1.58 -13.14 -33.27
CA PRO A 37 2.20 -11.82 -33.36
C PRO A 37 1.51 -10.77 -32.48
N ARG A 38 0.25 -10.97 -32.07
CA ARG A 38 -0.48 -10.12 -31.14
C ARG A 38 0.14 -10.11 -29.75
N ILE A 39 0.79 -11.20 -29.34
CA ILE A 39 1.47 -11.30 -28.04
C ILE A 39 2.65 -10.34 -27.97
N ASP A 40 3.39 -10.16 -29.07
CA ASP A 40 4.51 -9.23 -29.11
C ASP A 40 4.04 -7.76 -29.04
N MET A 41 2.91 -7.47 -29.67
CA MET A 41 2.28 -6.15 -29.58
C MET A 41 1.75 -5.88 -28.18
N LEU A 42 1.15 -6.86 -27.54
CA LEU A 42 0.70 -6.76 -26.14
C LEU A 42 1.90 -6.54 -25.19
N GLY A 43 2.99 -7.30 -25.39
CA GLY A 43 4.21 -7.15 -24.59
C GLY A 43 4.81 -5.73 -24.68
N LYS A 44 4.86 -5.16 -25.90
CA LYS A 44 5.31 -3.78 -26.09
C LYS A 44 4.40 -2.77 -25.37
N LYS A 45 3.07 -2.89 -25.53
CA LYS A 45 2.13 -2.01 -24.83
C LYS A 45 2.18 -2.13 -23.32
N MET A 46 2.36 -3.33 -22.80
CA MET A 46 2.56 -3.53 -21.36
C MET A 46 3.87 -2.93 -20.87
N ALA A 47 4.95 -3.05 -21.64
CA ALA A 47 6.22 -2.44 -21.28
C ALA A 47 6.13 -0.91 -21.27
N GLU A 48 5.47 -0.28 -22.26
CA GLU A 48 5.21 1.15 -22.30
C GLU A 48 4.33 1.61 -21.11
N TYR A 49 3.27 0.87 -20.82
CA TYR A 49 2.40 1.14 -19.69
C TYR A 49 3.17 1.07 -18.37
N ASN A 50 3.95 0.01 -18.17
CA ASN A 50 4.74 -0.17 -16.95
C ASN A 50 5.81 0.90 -16.83
N ALA A 51 6.49 1.28 -17.90
CA ALA A 51 7.47 2.36 -17.89
C ALA A 51 6.83 3.69 -17.47
N SER A 52 5.67 4.03 -18.03
CA SER A 52 4.91 5.24 -17.67
C SER A 52 4.40 5.19 -16.23
N TYR A 53 4.03 4.02 -15.73
CA TYR A 53 3.59 3.82 -14.36
C TYR A 53 4.74 3.97 -13.36
N ILE A 54 5.91 3.39 -13.66
CA ILE A 54 7.12 3.52 -12.84
C ILE A 54 7.57 4.98 -12.78
N GLU A 55 7.57 5.69 -13.89
CA GLU A 55 7.92 7.12 -13.92
C GLU A 55 6.98 7.96 -13.04
N LYS A 56 5.68 7.71 -13.08
CA LYS A 56 4.69 8.38 -12.21
C LYS A 56 4.86 7.99 -10.74
N SER A 57 5.14 6.73 -10.45
CA SER A 57 5.29 6.25 -9.07
C SER A 57 6.62 6.65 -8.44
N SER A 58 7.68 6.80 -9.23
CA SER A 58 9.01 7.22 -8.74
C SER A 58 9.06 8.67 -8.27
N ARG A 59 8.12 9.51 -8.72
CA ARG A 59 8.03 10.92 -8.28
C ARG A 59 7.48 11.08 -6.87
N GLY A 60 7.01 10.00 -6.23
CA GLY A 60 6.36 10.05 -4.93
C GLY A 60 5.02 10.81 -4.93
N PRO A 61 4.28 10.80 -3.85
CA PRO A 61 3.07 11.60 -3.74
C PRO A 61 3.41 13.09 -3.75
N LEU A 62 2.68 13.86 -4.54
CA LEU A 62 2.79 15.32 -4.51
C LEU A 62 2.41 15.79 -3.12
N THR A 63 3.33 16.47 -2.43
CA THR A 63 3.09 16.95 -1.07
C THR A 63 3.14 18.48 -1.03
N GLY A 64 2.34 19.05 -0.15
CA GLY A 64 2.30 20.49 0.05
C GLY A 64 1.82 20.85 1.45
N ARG A 65 1.88 22.12 1.79
CA ARG A 65 1.36 22.63 3.04
C ARG A 65 -0.17 22.67 2.99
N GLY A 66 -0.82 22.17 4.03
CA GLY A 66 -2.27 22.13 4.11
C GLY A 66 -2.77 21.83 5.52
N TYR A 67 -4.01 21.35 5.60
CA TYR A 67 -4.73 21.15 6.86
C TYR A 67 -5.19 19.71 7.00
N ARG A 68 -5.11 19.20 8.23
CA ARG A 68 -5.72 17.94 8.67
C ARG A 68 -6.56 18.18 9.90
N LEU A 69 -7.60 17.40 10.06
CA LEU A 69 -8.42 17.43 11.25
C LEU A 69 -7.94 16.37 12.24
N MET A 70 -7.59 16.77 13.46
CA MET A 70 -7.42 15.85 14.59
C MET A 70 -8.81 15.53 15.11
N VAL A 71 -9.27 14.32 14.83
CA VAL A 71 -10.63 13.91 15.13
C VAL A 71 -10.74 13.37 16.54
N ILE A 72 -9.81 12.52 16.95
CA ILE A 72 -9.79 11.94 18.29
C ILE A 72 -8.37 11.65 18.76
N SER A 73 -8.16 11.80 20.05
CA SER A 73 -6.97 11.33 20.77
C SER A 73 -7.45 10.63 22.03
N THR A 74 -7.33 9.30 22.09
CA THR A 74 -7.86 8.48 23.19
C THR A 74 -6.96 7.30 23.49
N SER A 75 -6.96 6.85 24.73
CA SER A 75 -6.32 5.58 25.13
C SER A 75 -7.23 4.36 24.88
N ASN A 76 -8.52 4.59 24.66
CA ASN A 76 -9.48 3.54 24.38
C ASN A 76 -9.41 3.13 22.91
N ARG A 77 -8.91 1.91 22.67
CA ARG A 77 -8.76 1.37 21.31
C ARG A 77 -10.10 1.13 20.62
N ASP A 78 -11.08 0.62 21.34
CA ASP A 78 -12.39 0.29 20.75
C ASP A 78 -13.10 1.55 20.26
N LEU A 79 -13.04 2.61 21.05
CA LEU A 79 -13.57 3.92 20.66
C LEU A 79 -12.85 4.47 19.41
N ALA A 80 -11.51 4.38 19.37
CA ALA A 80 -10.75 4.82 18.22
C ALA A 80 -11.13 4.05 16.95
N MET A 81 -11.26 2.72 17.05
CA MET A 81 -11.63 1.88 15.91
C MET A 81 -13.06 2.13 15.45
N LYS A 82 -14.00 2.34 16.38
CA LYS A 82 -15.37 2.72 16.06
C LYS A 82 -15.43 4.03 15.27
N VAL A 83 -14.80 5.07 15.79
CA VAL A 83 -14.75 6.39 15.12
C VAL A 83 -14.10 6.28 13.73
N ARG A 84 -13.02 5.51 13.60
CA ARG A 84 -12.39 5.26 12.31
C ARG A 84 -13.34 4.59 11.32
N SER A 85 -14.06 3.56 11.75
CA SER A 85 -14.99 2.83 10.90
C SER A 85 -16.12 3.73 10.42
N GLU A 86 -16.70 4.54 11.33
CA GLU A 86 -17.74 5.50 10.98
C GLU A 86 -17.26 6.56 9.99
N LEU A 87 -16.06 7.12 10.21
CA LEU A 87 -15.47 8.07 9.27
C LEU A 87 -15.24 7.46 7.89
N LEU A 88 -14.81 6.19 7.79
CA LEU A 88 -14.63 5.50 6.51
C LEU A 88 -15.97 5.28 5.80
N GLN A 89 -17.02 5.01 6.55
CA GLN A 89 -18.36 4.80 6.01
C GLN A 89 -18.95 6.09 5.43
N PHE A 90 -18.82 7.20 6.14
CA PHE A 90 -19.39 8.48 5.70
C PHE A 90 -18.50 9.24 4.71
N PHE A 91 -17.18 9.02 4.75
CA PHE A 91 -16.22 9.74 3.92
C PHE A 91 -15.20 8.79 3.27
N PRO A 92 -15.64 7.91 2.36
CA PRO A 92 -14.76 6.91 1.74
C PRO A 92 -13.62 7.51 0.92
N ASP A 93 -13.80 8.71 0.35
CA ASP A 93 -12.82 9.39 -0.50
C ASP A 93 -11.71 10.09 0.28
N GLN A 94 -11.85 10.22 1.60
CA GLN A 94 -10.91 10.94 2.44
C GLN A 94 -9.96 9.98 3.17
N LYS A 95 -8.66 10.28 3.11
CA LYS A 95 -7.65 9.50 3.82
C LYS A 95 -7.73 9.72 5.32
N GLN A 96 -7.52 8.65 6.06
CA GLN A 96 -7.42 8.67 7.51
C GLN A 96 -6.06 8.17 7.95
N TYR A 97 -5.49 8.85 8.92
CA TYR A 97 -4.17 8.56 9.47
C TYR A 97 -4.30 8.23 10.94
N MET A 98 -3.96 7.00 11.29
CA MET A 98 -3.94 6.56 12.68
C MET A 98 -2.49 6.45 13.14
N SER A 99 -2.18 7.07 14.27
CA SER A 99 -0.87 7.01 14.90
C SER A 99 -0.98 6.61 16.35
N TYR A 100 -0.05 5.78 16.80
CA TYR A 100 0.06 5.33 18.18
C TYR A 100 1.16 6.14 18.87
N GLN A 101 0.74 6.95 19.83
CA GLN A 101 1.64 7.69 20.71
C GLN A 101 1.26 7.34 22.14
N LEU A 102 1.90 6.30 22.67
CA LEU A 102 1.59 5.78 23.99
C LEU A 102 1.46 6.87 25.06
N PRO A 103 0.37 6.88 25.85
CA PRO A 103 -0.70 5.88 25.90
C PRO A 103 -1.84 6.10 24.87
N ASN A 104 -1.79 7.12 24.02
CA ASN A 104 -2.90 7.55 23.20
C ASN A 104 -2.82 7.07 21.74
N ILE A 105 -3.99 6.80 21.19
CA ILE A 105 -4.25 6.58 19.77
C ILE A 105 -4.81 7.88 19.20
N LYS A 106 -4.17 8.41 18.17
CA LYS A 106 -4.60 9.64 17.50
C LYS A 106 -5.09 9.31 16.09
N ILE A 107 -6.26 9.85 15.74
CA ILE A 107 -6.81 9.73 14.39
C ILE A 107 -6.87 11.13 13.79
N LYS A 108 -6.14 11.28 12.66
CA LYS A 108 -6.19 12.47 11.82
C LYS A 108 -6.97 12.15 10.55
N PHE A 109 -7.70 13.14 10.06
CA PHE A 109 -8.63 12.98 8.94
C PHE A 109 -8.39 14.01 7.87
N GLY A 110 -8.42 13.56 6.61
CA GLY A 110 -8.40 14.36 5.40
C GLY A 110 -7.03 14.94 5.05
N ASN A 111 -6.94 15.40 3.81
CA ASN A 111 -5.86 16.20 3.27
C ASN A 111 -6.52 17.41 2.59
N PHE A 112 -6.57 18.54 3.28
CA PHE A 112 -7.27 19.73 2.81
C PHE A 112 -6.24 20.79 2.42
N PRO A 113 -6.12 21.15 1.13
CA PRO A 113 -5.25 22.25 0.70
C PRO A 113 -5.67 23.59 1.32
N GLU A 114 -6.99 23.81 1.42
CA GLU A 114 -7.57 25.05 1.91
C GLU A 114 -8.20 24.89 3.29
N ARG A 115 -8.06 25.95 4.09
CA ARG A 115 -8.67 26.01 5.43
C ARG A 115 -10.20 25.92 5.38
N ALA A 116 -10.81 26.55 4.39
CA ALA A 116 -12.26 26.56 4.23
C ALA A 116 -12.84 25.15 4.00
N GLU A 117 -12.13 24.30 3.25
CA GLU A 117 -12.52 22.89 3.03
C GLU A 117 -12.42 22.09 4.33
N ALA A 118 -11.34 22.28 5.08
CA ALA A 118 -11.16 21.62 6.37
C ALA A 118 -12.26 22.03 7.38
N GLU A 119 -12.65 23.30 7.40
CA GLU A 119 -13.74 23.76 8.26
C GLU A 119 -15.11 23.21 7.87
N LYS A 120 -15.40 23.08 6.57
CA LYS A 120 -16.61 22.42 6.08
C LYS A 120 -16.65 20.96 6.52
N ALA A 121 -15.57 20.22 6.31
CA ALA A 121 -15.46 18.83 6.74
C ALA A 121 -15.61 18.68 8.26
N ARG A 122 -15.00 19.58 9.04
CA ARG A 122 -15.14 19.61 10.50
C ARG A 122 -16.59 19.77 10.93
N LYS A 123 -17.31 20.71 10.33
CA LYS A 123 -18.73 20.93 10.64
C LYS A 123 -19.57 19.68 10.34
N LEU A 124 -19.37 19.06 9.17
CA LEU A 124 -20.08 17.84 8.79
C LEU A 124 -19.85 16.69 9.78
N ILE A 125 -18.60 16.49 10.24
CA ILE A 125 -18.28 15.44 11.21
C ILE A 125 -18.94 15.72 12.57
N LEU A 126 -18.99 16.98 12.98
CA LEU A 126 -19.66 17.39 14.23
C LEU A 126 -21.18 17.23 14.15
N ASP A 127 -21.79 17.62 13.03
CA ASP A 127 -23.23 17.51 12.79
C ASP A 127 -23.71 16.03 12.81
N LEU A 128 -22.87 15.14 12.27
CA LEU A 128 -23.11 13.70 12.30
C LEU A 128 -22.86 13.05 13.67
N LYS A 129 -22.36 13.82 14.64
CA LYS A 129 -22.05 13.35 16.01
C LYS A 129 -21.17 12.10 16.05
N LEU A 130 -20.29 11.94 15.06
CA LEU A 130 -19.40 10.79 14.93
C LEU A 130 -18.31 10.74 16.01
N VAL A 131 -18.04 11.87 16.65
CA VAL A 131 -16.94 12.03 17.59
C VAL A 131 -17.44 12.65 18.89
N PRO A 132 -17.06 12.09 20.05
CA PRO A 132 -17.47 12.60 21.34
C PRO A 132 -16.78 13.91 21.74
N ASN A 133 -15.64 14.21 21.13
CA ASN A 133 -14.77 15.32 21.54
C ASN A 133 -14.66 16.41 20.45
N ASN A 134 -14.07 17.53 20.84
CA ASN A 134 -13.84 18.64 19.93
C ASN A 134 -12.77 18.30 18.88
N ILE A 135 -13.01 18.69 17.62
CA ILE A 135 -12.10 18.44 16.49
C ILE A 135 -11.18 19.64 16.33
N TYR A 136 -9.88 19.38 16.25
CA TYR A 136 -8.84 20.39 16.05
C TYR A 136 -8.33 20.39 14.62
N MET A 137 -8.06 21.56 14.09
CA MET A 137 -7.40 21.73 12.80
C MET A 137 -5.88 21.83 13.00
N LEU A 138 -5.12 21.02 12.27
CA LEU A 138 -3.67 20.99 12.28
C LEU A 138 -3.13 21.45 10.94
N THR A 139 -2.11 22.31 10.94
CA THR A 139 -1.36 22.67 9.73
C THR A 139 -0.19 21.71 9.61
N GLU A 140 -0.19 20.91 8.56
CA GLU A 140 0.83 19.88 8.33
C GLU A 140 1.16 19.76 6.83
N THR A 141 2.21 19.03 6.51
CA THR A 141 2.46 18.58 5.13
C THR A 141 1.45 17.50 4.79
N ILE A 142 0.67 17.75 3.75
CA ILE A 142 -0.38 16.85 3.27
C ILE A 142 0.00 16.27 1.90
N GLU A 143 -0.63 15.16 1.55
CA GLU A 143 -0.59 14.63 0.19
C GLU A 143 -1.62 15.36 -0.66
N LEU A 144 -1.16 15.96 -1.74
CA LEU A 144 -2.04 16.61 -2.71
C LEU A 144 -2.50 15.60 -3.75
N LYS A 145 -3.77 15.62 -4.08
CA LYS A 145 -4.28 14.86 -5.24
C LYS A 145 -3.72 15.54 -6.51
N PRO A 146 -3.16 14.78 -7.47
CA PRO A 146 -2.82 15.38 -8.75
C PRO A 146 -4.10 15.96 -9.36
N GLU A 147 -4.04 17.22 -9.76
CA GLU A 147 -5.13 17.82 -10.53
C GLU A 147 -5.41 16.91 -11.73
N LYS A 148 -6.66 16.49 -11.88
CA LYS A 148 -7.11 15.90 -13.12
C LYS A 148 -7.05 17.03 -14.15
N LYS A 149 -5.98 17.09 -14.95
CA LYS A 149 -5.98 17.91 -16.15
C LYS A 149 -7.18 17.46 -16.96
N ASP A 150 -8.17 18.32 -17.07
CA ASP A 150 -9.30 18.10 -17.93
C ASP A 150 -8.78 17.90 -19.35
N LEU A 151 -8.84 16.65 -19.82
CA LEU A 151 -8.49 16.25 -21.19
C LEU A 151 -9.41 16.88 -22.23
N SER A 152 -10.40 17.67 -21.81
CA SER A 152 -11.33 18.39 -22.68
C SER A 152 -10.67 19.47 -23.53
N ASN A 153 -9.50 19.98 -23.11
CA ASN A 153 -8.80 21.05 -23.84
C ASN A 153 -7.79 20.57 -24.90
N ILE A 154 -7.52 19.27 -24.98
CA ILE A 154 -6.54 18.74 -25.98
C ILE A 154 -7.19 18.55 -27.36
N LYS A 155 -8.52 18.72 -27.49
CA LYS A 155 -9.27 18.46 -28.74
C LYS A 155 -9.56 19.71 -29.58
N LYS A 156 -8.90 20.84 -29.29
CA LYS A 156 -9.07 22.09 -30.04
C LYS A 156 -7.71 22.71 -30.41
N GLU A 157 -6.94 21.99 -31.21
CA GLU A 157 -6.00 22.64 -32.15
C GLU A 157 -6.17 21.96 -33.48
N PRO A 158 -6.38 22.77 -34.55
CA PRO A 158 -6.66 22.33 -35.92
C PRO A 158 -5.46 21.69 -36.60
#